data_96367292f318504c36415e7113f4864b
#
_entry.id   96367292f318504c36415e7113f4864b
#
_cell.length_a   1.000
_cell.length_b   1.000
_cell.length_c   1.000
_cell.angle_alpha   90.00
_cell.angle_beta   90.00
_cell.angle_gamma   90.00
#
_symmetry.space_group_name_H-M   'P 1'
#
loop_
_entity.id
_entity.type
_entity.pdbx_description
1 polymer ?
#
loop_
_entity_poly.entity_id
_entity_poly.type
_entity_poly.pdbx_seq_one_letter_code
_entity_poly.pdbx_strand_id
1 'polypeptide(L)'
;YAGSTIRQTYIAMGTMFKAAKINDVIAKHPMDGVRYSKPVRAKDDIKFFTREEQSKFLEAARKSHNYEQYALILETELRTGELIGLTWDAIDFEHRMLTVNKTLEFRHAQQFWRAGPPKTQQSYRTIPLTYRAYDIFKKLWDNRHERYESPALSETLEYVDRRTGMMAKLVMRYLVFINW
;
A
#
# COMPACT_ATOMS: atom_id res chain seq x y z
N TYR A 1 -4.14 26.30 -5.58
CA TYR A 1 -3.76 24.89 -5.73
C TYR A 1 -2.65 24.54 -4.76
N ALA A 2 -2.64 23.28 -4.25
CA ALA A 2 -1.56 22.79 -3.40
C ALA A 2 -0.22 22.79 -4.15
N GLY A 3 0.89 23.12 -3.46
CA GLY A 3 2.22 23.15 -4.08
C GLY A 3 2.65 21.81 -4.71
N SER A 4 2.14 20.68 -4.20
CA SER A 4 2.34 19.35 -4.79
C SER A 4 1.66 19.21 -6.16
N THR A 5 0.44 19.74 -6.31
CA THR A 5 -0.30 19.72 -7.57
C THR A 5 0.40 20.57 -8.63
N ILE A 6 0.84 21.78 -8.26
CA ILE A 6 1.60 22.66 -9.17
C ILE A 6 2.89 21.96 -9.62
N ARG A 7 3.60 21.30 -8.71
CA ARG A 7 4.81 20.54 -9.05
C ARG A 7 4.53 19.41 -10.03
N GLN A 8 3.47 18.63 -9.82
CA GLN A 8 3.10 17.52 -10.72
C GLN A 8 2.75 18.04 -12.11
N THR A 9 1.97 19.12 -12.20
CA THR A 9 1.65 19.80 -13.46
C THR A 9 2.90 20.28 -14.18
N TYR A 10 3.81 20.94 -13.46
CA TYR A 10 5.10 21.40 -14.01
C TYR A 10 5.92 20.25 -14.61
N ILE A 11 6.03 19.13 -13.88
CA ILE A 11 6.76 17.93 -14.34
C ILE A 11 6.08 17.33 -15.57
N ALA A 12 4.75 17.17 -15.53
CA ALA A 12 3.98 16.59 -16.66
C ALA A 12 4.13 17.42 -17.93
N MET A 13 3.96 18.77 -17.83
CA MET A 13 4.16 19.69 -18.96
C MET A 13 5.59 19.63 -19.49
N GLY A 14 6.60 19.63 -18.60
CA GLY A 14 8.00 19.51 -19.00
C GLY A 14 8.29 18.24 -19.77
N THR A 15 7.75 17.11 -19.34
CA THR A 15 7.90 15.81 -20.00
C THR A 15 7.21 15.81 -21.38
N MET A 16 5.99 16.34 -21.45
CA MET A 16 5.23 16.44 -22.70
C MET A 16 5.94 17.30 -23.74
N PHE A 17 6.38 18.50 -23.37
CA PHE A 17 7.08 19.39 -24.30
C PHE A 17 8.48 18.88 -24.70
N LYS A 18 9.15 18.17 -23.78
CA LYS A 18 10.40 17.48 -24.12
C LYS A 18 10.19 16.41 -25.19
N ALA A 19 9.13 15.60 -25.07
CA ALA A 19 8.78 14.61 -26.08
C ALA A 19 8.42 15.28 -27.42
N ALA A 20 7.64 16.35 -27.40
CA ALA A 20 7.26 17.11 -28.60
C ALA A 20 8.49 17.68 -29.33
N LYS A 21 9.49 18.18 -28.58
CA LYS A 21 10.75 18.68 -29.15
C LYS A 21 11.60 17.56 -29.76
N ILE A 22 11.70 16.39 -29.08
CA ILE A 22 12.45 15.23 -29.58
C ILE A 22 11.84 14.69 -30.88
N ASN A 23 10.52 14.78 -31.02
CA ASN A 23 9.81 14.32 -32.22
C ASN A 23 9.59 15.43 -33.28
N ASP A 24 10.34 16.55 -33.19
CA ASP A 24 10.30 17.69 -34.12
C ASP A 24 8.92 18.31 -34.31
N VAL A 25 8.00 18.11 -33.34
CA VAL A 25 6.67 18.75 -33.35
C VAL A 25 6.75 20.24 -32.98
N ILE A 26 7.74 20.60 -32.15
CA ILE A 26 8.03 21.98 -31.75
C ILE A 26 9.51 22.28 -31.86
N ALA A 27 9.87 23.46 -32.34
CA ALA A 27 11.26 23.89 -32.47
C ALA A 27 11.91 24.26 -31.13
N LYS A 28 11.13 24.88 -30.24
CA LYS A 28 11.61 25.32 -28.90
C LYS A 28 10.77 24.71 -27.79
N HIS A 29 11.41 24.43 -26.66
CA HIS A 29 10.70 23.93 -25.48
C HIS A 29 10.00 25.09 -24.75
N PRO A 30 8.64 25.12 -24.66
CA PRO A 30 7.92 26.28 -24.12
C PRO A 30 8.21 26.55 -22.62
N MET A 31 8.75 25.57 -21.92
CA MET A 31 9.12 25.72 -20.51
C MET A 31 10.59 26.11 -20.31
N ASP A 32 11.35 26.36 -21.35
CA ASP A 32 12.71 26.87 -21.22
C ASP A 32 12.65 28.25 -20.55
N GLY A 33 13.33 28.39 -19.42
CA GLY A 33 13.30 29.61 -18.59
C GLY A 33 12.16 29.69 -17.56
N VAL A 34 11.16 28.80 -17.62
CA VAL A 34 10.13 28.72 -16.57
C VAL A 34 10.73 28.14 -15.30
N ARG A 35 10.73 28.93 -14.23
CA ARG A 35 11.23 28.49 -12.92
C ARG A 35 10.06 28.08 -12.02
N TYR A 36 10.10 26.83 -11.54
CA TYR A 36 9.23 26.37 -10.48
C TYR A 36 9.87 26.67 -9.12
N SER A 37 9.27 27.60 -8.36
CA SER A 37 9.67 27.82 -6.98
C SER A 37 9.14 26.68 -6.11
N LYS A 38 10.02 25.88 -5.54
CA LYS A 38 9.62 24.87 -4.57
C LYS A 38 9.08 25.59 -3.33
N PRO A 39 7.85 25.32 -2.88
CA PRO A 39 7.41 25.82 -1.60
C PRO A 39 8.38 25.32 -0.52
N VAL A 40 8.83 26.23 0.33
CA VAL A 40 9.64 25.89 1.51
C VAL A 40 8.72 25.06 2.41
N ARG A 41 9.01 23.77 2.57
CA ARG A 41 8.33 22.96 3.58
C ARG A 41 8.82 23.45 4.95
N ALA A 42 7.89 23.89 5.78
CA ALA A 42 8.19 24.06 7.18
C ALA A 42 8.68 22.72 7.76
N LYS A 43 9.67 22.76 8.66
CA LYS A 43 10.18 21.54 9.32
C LYS A 43 9.09 20.75 10.02
N ASP A 44 7.97 21.39 10.37
CA ASP A 44 6.83 20.82 11.10
C ASP A 44 5.82 20.07 10.22
N ASP A 45 6.05 19.97 8.89
CA ASP A 45 5.16 19.26 7.96
C ASP A 45 5.29 17.72 7.99
N ILE A 46 6.20 17.17 8.80
CA ILE A 46 6.33 15.72 8.98
C ILE A 46 5.34 15.30 10.07
N LYS A 47 4.21 14.76 9.65
CA LYS A 47 3.20 14.23 10.57
C LYS A 47 3.54 12.77 10.91
N PHE A 48 4.00 12.57 12.12
CA PHE A 48 4.18 11.26 12.72
C PHE A 48 3.57 11.25 14.12
N PHE A 49 3.16 10.10 14.60
CA PHE A 49 2.69 9.98 15.96
C PHE A 49 3.87 9.93 16.93
N THR A 50 3.80 10.73 18.01
CA THR A 50 4.60 10.47 19.19
C THR A 50 4.15 9.15 19.86
N ARG A 51 4.94 8.62 20.77
CA ARG A 51 4.56 7.39 21.50
C ARG A 51 3.25 7.56 22.29
N GLU A 52 3.03 8.73 22.86
CA GLU A 52 1.82 9.05 23.59
C GLU A 52 0.61 9.15 22.67
N GLU A 53 0.77 9.79 21.51
CA GLU A 53 -0.30 9.88 20.50
C GLU A 53 -0.64 8.51 19.92
N GLN A 54 0.38 7.68 19.65
CA GLN A 54 0.19 6.31 19.19
C GLN A 54 -0.59 5.48 20.22
N SER A 55 -0.27 5.60 21.51
CA SER A 55 -0.98 4.91 22.58
C SER A 55 -2.44 5.36 22.68
N LYS A 56 -2.69 6.66 22.65
CA LYS A 56 -4.06 7.23 22.65
C LYS A 56 -4.85 6.81 21.43
N PHE A 57 -4.21 6.82 20.26
CA PHE A 57 -4.85 6.34 19.02
C PHE A 57 -5.27 4.89 19.11
N LEU A 58 -4.37 4.00 19.57
CA LEU A 58 -4.67 2.57 19.71
C LEU A 58 -5.74 2.31 20.77
N GLU A 59 -5.77 3.08 21.84
CA GLU A 59 -6.81 2.97 22.86
C GLU A 59 -8.18 3.35 22.28
N ALA A 60 -8.26 4.46 21.57
CA ALA A 60 -9.48 4.86 20.88
C ALA A 60 -9.91 3.83 19.80
N ALA A 61 -8.94 3.28 19.07
CA ALA A 61 -9.17 2.30 18.01
C ALA A 61 -9.67 0.95 18.53
N ARG A 62 -9.49 0.60 19.82
CA ARG A 62 -9.99 -0.66 20.41
C ARG A 62 -11.48 -0.89 20.24
N LYS A 63 -12.26 0.19 20.08
CA LYS A 63 -13.71 0.15 19.83
C LYS A 63 -14.04 -0.06 18.35
N SER A 64 -13.06 0.00 17.47
CA SER A 64 -13.23 -0.19 16.04
C SER A 64 -13.07 -1.66 15.64
N HIS A 65 -13.87 -2.11 14.69
CA HIS A 65 -13.70 -3.43 14.05
C HIS A 65 -12.37 -3.56 13.26
N ASN A 66 -11.69 -2.44 13.01
CA ASN A 66 -10.40 -2.40 12.31
C ASN A 66 -9.20 -2.29 13.26
N TYR A 67 -9.39 -2.54 14.56
CA TYR A 67 -8.31 -2.38 15.55
C TYR A 67 -7.05 -3.16 15.20
N GLU A 68 -7.20 -4.44 14.83
CA GLU A 68 -6.09 -5.30 14.47
C GLU A 68 -5.32 -4.77 13.25
N GLN A 69 -6.02 -4.19 12.28
CA GLN A 69 -5.38 -3.57 11.10
C GLN A 69 -4.53 -2.37 11.52
N TYR A 70 -5.07 -1.47 12.35
CA TYR A 70 -4.34 -0.30 12.85
C TYR A 70 -3.12 -0.70 13.69
N ALA A 71 -3.27 -1.67 14.57
CA ALA A 71 -2.17 -2.16 15.39
C ALA A 71 -1.07 -2.78 14.52
N LEU A 72 -1.43 -3.59 13.54
CA LEU A 72 -0.47 -4.23 12.64
C LEU A 72 0.26 -3.24 11.72
N ILE A 73 -0.41 -2.21 11.22
CA ILE A 73 0.26 -1.16 10.43
C ILE A 73 1.37 -0.49 11.26
N LEU A 74 1.10 -0.19 12.53
CA LEU A 74 2.07 0.44 13.41
C LEU A 74 3.25 -0.48 13.80
N GLU A 75 3.01 -1.80 13.86
CA GLU A 75 4.04 -2.79 14.19
C GLU A 75 4.89 -3.24 12.99
N THR A 76 4.32 -3.20 11.77
CA THR A 76 4.93 -3.80 10.58
C THR A 76 5.29 -2.79 9.49
N GLU A 77 4.83 -1.55 9.61
CA GLU A 77 5.00 -0.49 8.60
C GLU A 77 4.53 -0.90 7.19
N LEU A 78 3.53 -1.79 7.12
CA LEU A 78 2.91 -2.18 5.86
C LEU A 78 2.17 -1.00 5.24
N ARG A 79 2.29 -0.84 3.93
CA ARG A 79 1.40 0.07 3.20
C ARG A 79 -0.02 -0.48 3.19
N THR A 80 -1.02 0.40 3.10
CA THR A 80 -2.44 -0.02 3.10
C THR A 80 -2.71 -1.13 2.08
N GLY A 81 -2.23 -0.99 0.83
CA GLY A 81 -2.42 -2.04 -0.19
C GLY A 81 -1.68 -3.35 0.11
N GLU A 82 -0.56 -3.31 0.83
CA GLU A 82 0.17 -4.50 1.29
C GLU A 82 -0.60 -5.19 2.42
N LEU A 83 -1.15 -4.42 3.36
CA LEU A 83 -1.94 -4.96 4.47
C LEU A 83 -3.24 -5.62 3.98
N ILE A 84 -4.04 -4.93 3.17
CA ILE A 84 -5.31 -5.48 2.66
C ILE A 84 -5.10 -6.62 1.67
N GLY A 85 -3.95 -6.68 0.98
CA GLY A 85 -3.55 -7.77 0.10
C GLY A 85 -2.82 -8.92 0.80
N LEU A 86 -2.68 -8.84 2.13
CA LEU A 86 -1.98 -9.85 2.91
C LEU A 86 -2.79 -11.14 2.96
N THR A 87 -2.16 -12.25 2.62
CA THR A 87 -2.74 -13.59 2.66
C THR A 87 -2.00 -14.47 3.67
N TRP A 88 -2.65 -15.49 4.16
CA TRP A 88 -2.09 -16.36 5.22
C TRP A 88 -0.79 -17.06 4.83
N ASP A 89 -0.59 -17.36 3.55
CA ASP A 89 0.65 -17.95 3.02
C ASP A 89 1.88 -17.02 3.14
N ALA A 90 1.66 -15.73 3.38
CA ALA A 90 2.72 -14.76 3.59
C ALA A 90 3.22 -14.69 5.04
N ILE A 91 2.59 -15.39 5.98
CA ILE A 91 2.91 -15.37 7.41
C ILE A 91 3.52 -16.72 7.81
N ASP A 92 4.79 -16.68 8.17
CA ASP A 92 5.51 -17.80 8.76
C ASP A 92 5.43 -17.70 10.29
N PHE A 93 4.55 -18.51 10.88
CA PHE A 93 4.36 -18.56 12.33
C PHE A 93 5.51 -19.26 13.06
N GLU A 94 6.21 -20.17 12.40
CA GLU A 94 7.33 -20.91 13.00
C GLU A 94 8.54 -19.99 13.20
N HIS A 95 8.91 -19.25 12.15
CA HIS A 95 10.05 -18.34 12.18
C HIS A 95 9.67 -16.90 12.55
N ARG A 96 8.39 -16.62 12.81
CA ARG A 96 7.84 -15.27 13.09
C ARG A 96 8.21 -14.24 12.03
N MET A 97 7.99 -14.58 10.78
CA MET A 97 8.32 -13.73 9.64
C MET A 97 7.06 -13.42 8.82
N LEU A 98 7.05 -12.25 8.21
CA LEU A 98 6.01 -11.82 7.27
C LEU A 98 6.65 -11.41 5.95
N THR A 99 6.17 -11.99 4.85
CA THR A 99 6.68 -11.70 3.50
C THR A 99 5.74 -10.78 2.74
N VAL A 100 6.25 -9.62 2.33
CA VAL A 100 5.53 -8.66 1.47
C VAL A 100 5.85 -8.96 0.02
N ASN A 101 4.90 -9.54 -0.71
CA ASN A 101 5.07 -9.95 -2.11
C ASN A 101 3.89 -9.58 -3.02
N LYS A 102 2.81 -9.02 -2.48
CA LYS A 102 1.62 -8.64 -3.24
C LYS A 102 0.92 -7.44 -2.62
N THR A 103 0.03 -6.84 -3.39
CA THR A 103 -0.83 -5.72 -2.96
C THR A 103 -2.24 -5.94 -3.48
N LEU A 104 -3.22 -5.40 -2.76
CA LEU A 104 -4.62 -5.35 -3.18
C LEU A 104 -5.11 -3.91 -3.13
N GLU A 105 -5.90 -3.51 -4.11
CA GLU A 105 -6.45 -2.16 -4.25
C GLU A 105 -7.89 -2.24 -4.76
N PHE A 106 -8.80 -1.49 -4.14
CA PHE A 106 -10.14 -1.31 -4.70
C PHE A 106 -10.17 -0.10 -5.63
N ARG A 107 -10.56 -0.32 -6.87
CA ARG A 107 -10.71 0.71 -7.90
C ARG A 107 -12.11 1.30 -7.86
N HIS A 108 -12.32 2.34 -7.07
CA HIS A 108 -13.63 2.97 -6.86
C HIS A 108 -14.33 3.41 -8.16
N ALA A 109 -13.60 3.94 -9.14
CA ALA A 109 -14.18 4.40 -10.39
C ALA A 109 -14.74 3.26 -11.24
N GLN A 110 -14.16 2.07 -11.17
CA GLN A 110 -14.55 0.88 -11.94
C GLN A 110 -15.23 -0.19 -11.08
N GLN A 111 -15.32 0.01 -9.77
CA GLN A 111 -15.98 -0.88 -8.81
C GLN A 111 -15.44 -2.32 -8.84
N PHE A 112 -14.11 -2.50 -8.90
CA PHE A 112 -13.48 -3.82 -8.85
C PHE A 112 -12.20 -3.84 -8.00
N TRP A 113 -11.83 -5.04 -7.54
CA TRP A 113 -10.58 -5.30 -6.86
C TRP A 113 -9.46 -5.59 -7.87
N ARG A 114 -8.30 -5.03 -7.60
CA ARG A 114 -7.09 -5.26 -8.38
C ARG A 114 -5.98 -5.77 -7.49
N ALA A 115 -5.51 -6.99 -7.75
CA ALA A 115 -4.26 -7.50 -7.21
C ALA A 115 -3.07 -7.03 -8.05
N GLY A 116 -1.91 -6.92 -7.42
CA GLY A 116 -0.69 -6.56 -8.11
C GLY A 116 0.58 -6.80 -7.30
N PRO A 117 1.74 -6.70 -7.95
CA PRO A 117 3.01 -6.77 -7.26
C PRO A 117 3.24 -5.50 -6.43
N PRO A 118 4.15 -5.52 -5.45
CA PRO A 118 4.63 -4.33 -4.77
C PRO A 118 5.15 -3.28 -5.75
N LYS A 119 5.06 -1.99 -5.36
CA LYS A 119 5.32 -0.84 -6.24
C LYS A 119 6.71 -0.86 -6.90
N THR A 120 7.72 -1.35 -6.19
CA THR A 120 9.12 -1.44 -6.65
C THR A 120 9.73 -2.78 -6.28
N GLN A 121 10.87 -3.15 -6.89
CA GLN A 121 11.63 -4.34 -6.52
C GLN A 121 12.03 -4.32 -5.03
N GLN A 122 12.44 -3.18 -4.50
CA GLN A 122 12.84 -3.01 -3.10
C GLN A 122 11.65 -3.11 -2.11
N SER A 123 10.42 -3.07 -2.62
CA SER A 123 9.22 -3.23 -1.79
C SER A 123 8.96 -4.70 -1.41
N TYR A 124 9.54 -5.66 -2.15
CA TYR A 124 9.54 -7.06 -1.73
C TYR A 124 10.48 -7.21 -0.54
N ARG A 125 9.94 -7.61 0.58
CA ARG A 125 10.72 -7.72 1.82
C ARG A 125 10.12 -8.76 2.74
N THR A 126 10.94 -9.29 3.62
CA THR A 126 10.51 -10.11 4.75
C THR A 126 10.75 -9.33 6.03
N ILE A 127 9.76 -9.27 6.90
CA ILE A 127 9.72 -8.47 8.13
C ILE A 127 9.66 -9.44 9.31
N PRO A 128 10.54 -9.33 10.31
CA PRO A 128 10.36 -10.07 11.56
C PRO A 128 9.14 -9.54 12.32
N LEU A 129 8.31 -10.43 12.84
CA LEU A 129 7.14 -10.06 13.62
C LEU A 129 7.52 -9.77 15.07
N THR A 130 7.08 -8.62 15.57
CA THR A 130 7.08 -8.34 17.01
C THR A 130 6.18 -9.35 17.73
N TYR A 131 6.38 -9.55 19.03
CA TYR A 131 5.50 -10.42 19.82
C TYR A 131 4.02 -10.00 19.69
N ARG A 132 3.76 -8.69 19.72
CA ARG A 132 2.41 -8.15 19.57
C ARG A 132 1.80 -8.44 18.20
N ALA A 133 2.56 -8.23 17.12
CA ALA A 133 2.09 -8.53 15.78
C ALA A 133 1.82 -10.03 15.62
N TYR A 134 2.69 -10.88 16.14
CA TYR A 134 2.52 -12.32 16.14
C TYR A 134 1.22 -12.73 16.86
N ASP A 135 0.99 -12.22 18.06
CA ASP A 135 -0.21 -12.55 18.86
C ASP A 135 -1.50 -12.11 18.15
N ILE A 136 -1.48 -10.94 17.49
CA ILE A 136 -2.61 -10.47 16.70
C ILE A 136 -2.86 -11.42 15.52
N PHE A 137 -1.82 -11.78 14.75
CA PHE A 137 -1.97 -12.73 13.64
C PHE A 137 -2.44 -14.11 14.11
N LYS A 138 -1.91 -14.59 15.22
CA LYS A 138 -2.30 -15.88 15.81
C LYS A 138 -3.78 -15.89 16.19
N LYS A 139 -4.25 -14.85 16.89
CA LYS A 139 -5.67 -14.66 17.22
C LYS A 139 -6.56 -14.63 15.97
N LEU A 140 -6.14 -13.88 14.94
CA LEU A 140 -6.89 -13.81 13.68
C LEU A 140 -6.91 -15.17 12.96
N TRP A 141 -5.81 -15.92 13.01
CA TRP A 141 -5.72 -17.26 12.44
C TRP A 141 -6.66 -18.25 13.14
N ASP A 142 -6.67 -18.23 14.47
CA ASP A 142 -7.50 -19.16 15.25
C ASP A 142 -9.00 -18.87 15.04
N ASN A 143 -9.38 -17.60 14.82
CA ASN A 143 -10.76 -17.17 14.58
C ASN A 143 -11.15 -17.13 13.08
N ARG A 144 -10.29 -17.60 12.17
CA ARG A 144 -10.52 -17.43 10.72
C ARG A 144 -11.75 -18.20 10.19
N HIS A 145 -12.09 -19.33 10.80
CA HIS A 145 -13.17 -20.20 10.31
C HIS A 145 -14.55 -19.55 10.31
N GLU A 146 -14.80 -18.59 11.18
CA GLU A 146 -16.08 -17.87 11.25
C GLU A 146 -16.29 -16.87 10.09
N ARG A 147 -15.25 -16.61 9.27
CA ARG A 147 -15.24 -15.52 8.30
C ARG A 147 -15.29 -15.96 6.83
N TYR A 148 -15.12 -17.25 6.51
CA TYR A 148 -14.87 -17.71 5.14
C TYR A 148 -16.08 -18.12 4.31
N GLU A 149 -17.29 -17.97 4.79
CA GLU A 149 -18.51 -18.42 4.09
C GLU A 149 -19.08 -17.40 3.10
N SER A 150 -18.42 -16.24 2.92
CA SER A 150 -18.92 -15.19 2.00
C SER A 150 -18.64 -15.57 0.54
N PRO A 151 -19.66 -15.57 -0.35
CA PRO A 151 -19.46 -15.78 -1.80
C PRO A 151 -18.52 -14.75 -2.44
N ALA A 152 -18.46 -13.53 -1.91
CA ALA A 152 -17.55 -12.47 -2.38
C ALA A 152 -16.07 -12.83 -2.24
N LEU A 153 -15.72 -13.82 -1.41
CA LEU A 153 -14.35 -14.29 -1.20
C LEU A 153 -13.94 -15.44 -2.13
N SER A 154 -14.81 -15.90 -3.02
CA SER A 154 -14.51 -16.96 -3.99
C SER A 154 -13.65 -16.50 -5.15
N GLU A 155 -13.49 -15.18 -5.33
CA GLU A 155 -12.76 -14.59 -6.44
C GLU A 155 -11.26 -14.85 -6.35
N THR A 156 -10.65 -15.11 -7.52
CA THR A 156 -9.19 -15.22 -7.69
C THR A 156 -8.74 -14.14 -8.66
N LEU A 157 -7.85 -13.29 -8.18
CA LEU A 157 -7.30 -12.19 -8.97
C LEU A 157 -5.93 -12.57 -9.51
N GLU A 158 -5.72 -12.40 -10.82
CA GLU A 158 -4.45 -12.67 -11.47
C GLU A 158 -3.64 -11.37 -11.66
N TYR A 159 -2.33 -11.48 -11.53
CA TYR A 159 -1.40 -10.37 -11.78
C TYR A 159 -0.04 -10.89 -12.21
N VAL A 160 0.77 -10.04 -12.85
CA VAL A 160 2.16 -10.37 -13.19
C VAL A 160 3.07 -10.01 -12.02
N ASP A 161 3.75 -10.99 -11.46
CA ASP A 161 4.77 -10.77 -10.43
C ASP A 161 5.97 -10.03 -11.03
N ARG A 162 6.38 -8.93 -10.40
CA ARG A 162 7.45 -8.06 -10.92
C ARG A 162 8.83 -8.67 -10.83
N ARG A 163 9.06 -9.60 -9.89
CA ARG A 163 10.37 -10.24 -9.71
C ARG A 163 10.63 -11.34 -10.72
N THR A 164 9.60 -12.13 -10.98
CA THR A 164 9.71 -13.32 -11.83
C THR A 164 9.22 -13.07 -13.27
N GLY A 165 8.40 -12.02 -13.48
CA GLY A 165 7.69 -11.80 -14.74
C GLY A 165 6.57 -12.81 -15.03
N MET A 166 6.31 -13.74 -14.10
CA MET A 166 5.31 -14.80 -14.25
C MET A 166 3.95 -14.37 -13.74
N MET A 167 2.91 -15.04 -14.22
CA MET A 167 1.56 -14.90 -13.68
C MET A 167 1.49 -15.43 -12.25
N ALA A 168 0.96 -14.61 -11.36
CA ALA A 168 0.70 -14.94 -9.96
C ALA A 168 -0.78 -14.75 -9.65
N LYS A 169 -1.25 -15.37 -8.59
CA LYS A 169 -2.66 -15.35 -8.16
C LYS A 169 -2.79 -14.88 -6.73
N LEU A 170 -3.84 -14.09 -6.48
CA LEU A 170 -4.32 -13.78 -5.17
C LEU A 170 -5.73 -14.36 -5.03
N VAL A 171 -5.88 -15.35 -4.15
CA VAL A 171 -7.17 -15.97 -3.84
C VAL A 171 -7.77 -15.21 -2.66
N MET A 172 -8.89 -14.53 -2.85
CA MET A 172 -9.46 -13.62 -1.85
C MET A 172 -9.84 -14.32 -0.54
N ARG A 173 -10.23 -15.59 -0.58
CA ARG A 173 -10.51 -16.37 0.64
C ARG A 173 -9.30 -16.54 1.57
N TYR A 174 -8.09 -16.35 1.07
CA TYR A 174 -6.87 -16.45 1.88
C TYR A 174 -6.42 -15.12 2.47
N LEU A 175 -7.16 -14.03 2.24
CA LEU A 175 -6.86 -12.75 2.85
C LEU A 175 -6.95 -12.82 4.37
N VAL A 176 -6.01 -12.16 5.04
CA VAL A 176 -6.01 -12.01 6.49
C VAL A 176 -7.16 -11.09 6.94
N PHE A 177 -7.42 -10.03 6.17
CA PHE A 177 -8.47 -9.06 6.41
C PHE A 177 -9.51 -9.12 5.29
N ILE A 178 -10.77 -9.30 5.65
CA ILE A 178 -11.91 -9.37 4.74
C ILE A 178 -12.97 -8.31 5.02
N ASN A 179 -12.72 -7.46 6.01
CA ASN A 179 -13.62 -6.36 6.38
C ASN A 179 -13.06 -5.07 5.77
N TRP A 180 -13.71 -4.62 4.73
CA TRP A 180 -13.49 -3.34 4.06
C TRP A 180 -14.76 -2.54 3.93
#